data_a318df690f0f1bbbc2a18af8daeb816b
#
_entry.id   a318df690f0f1bbbc2a18af8daeb816b
#
_cell.length_a   1.000
_cell.length_b   1.000
_cell.length_c   1.000
_cell.angle_alpha   90.00
_cell.angle_beta   90.00
_cell.angle_gamma   90.00
#
_symmetry.space_group_name_H-M   'P 1'
#
loop_
_entity.id
_entity.type
_entity.pdbx_description
1 polymer ?
#
loop_
_entity_poly.entity_id
_entity_poly.type
_entity_poly.pdbx_seq_one_letter_code
_entity_poly.pdbx_strand_id
1 'polypeptide(L)'
;MNILTKWLRTYVSDIAVSDHQLAEDLTLRGIAVEGVHALGADNGHLFEMDITTNRVDAMNHYGIAREAATIYDLPLAPLDTALPAAAPGAKPFSVAIETPELCGRFTARVLRGVTIAPSTGLVAEYFGLIGSKAILNAVDASNFVLQGMGHPTHAFDLDKIEGGIIVRLARKGERLKLLDGTERILEADDLVVADHVKALGLAGVMGGWDSMITPETKNILVEAAWFDPASVRRSSRRHGLHTDASHRFERGADFNACATANALVAKLILQSGGAAEGELVDIVVPALAARTAGRLPIALSVEQVRRHLGTTLEDQPGRSGLTADLVRQYLTALGCTLQPSTDSLQPATFSVQLPSWRLDLEREIDLVEEVARVYGYNRFANTLPTALPVIAHPLAAAEAAVRTRLLALSYSEAISSSF
;
A
#
# COMPACT_ATOMS: atom_id res chain seq x y z
N MET A 1 3.70 -10.18 -5.94
CA MET A 1 4.16 -8.84 -6.33
C MET A 1 5.66 -8.83 -6.54
N ASN A 2 6.17 -8.11 -7.54
CA ASN A 2 7.61 -8.09 -7.84
C ASN A 2 8.28 -6.84 -7.27
N ILE A 3 9.33 -7.01 -6.47
CA ILE A 3 10.15 -5.95 -5.88
C ILE A 3 11.59 -6.10 -6.37
N LEU A 4 12.10 -5.05 -7.01
CA LEU A 4 13.49 -4.98 -7.50
C LEU A 4 14.41 -4.49 -6.37
N THR A 5 15.38 -5.30 -5.95
CA THR A 5 16.29 -4.93 -4.84
C THR A 5 17.15 -3.72 -5.18
N LYS A 6 17.54 -3.56 -6.46
CA LYS A 6 18.24 -2.36 -6.94
C LYS A 6 17.42 -1.09 -6.72
N TRP A 7 16.10 -1.11 -6.97
CA TRP A 7 15.21 0.02 -6.72
C TRP A 7 15.02 0.25 -5.20
N LEU A 8 14.78 -0.81 -4.43
CA LEU A 8 14.66 -0.74 -2.97
C LEU A 8 15.88 -0.05 -2.35
N ARG A 9 17.10 -0.42 -2.79
CA ARG A 9 18.36 0.15 -2.28
C ARG A 9 18.55 1.63 -2.63
N THR A 10 17.79 2.20 -3.56
CA THR A 10 17.80 3.67 -3.76
C THR A 10 17.14 4.43 -2.61
N TYR A 11 16.26 3.75 -1.85
CA TYR A 11 15.62 4.33 -0.67
C TYR A 11 16.36 4.00 0.64
N VAL A 12 17.12 2.90 0.67
CA VAL A 12 17.93 2.48 1.83
C VAL A 12 19.27 2.01 1.31
N SER A 13 20.23 2.93 1.15
CA SER A 13 21.51 2.67 0.50
C SER A 13 22.44 1.75 1.30
N ASP A 14 22.35 1.77 2.63
CA ASP A 14 23.34 1.19 3.53
C ASP A 14 23.00 -0.24 3.99
N ILE A 15 22.09 -0.93 3.30
CA ILE A 15 21.80 -2.35 3.59
C ILE A 15 23.06 -3.17 3.28
N ALA A 16 23.73 -3.64 4.32
CA ALA A 16 25.00 -4.38 4.22
C ALA A 16 24.84 -5.88 3.93
N VAL A 17 23.63 -6.42 4.17
CA VAL A 17 23.37 -7.86 3.96
C VAL A 17 23.12 -8.18 2.49
N SER A 18 23.30 -9.46 2.13
CA SER A 18 22.95 -9.97 0.80
C SER A 18 21.42 -9.90 0.56
N ASP A 19 21.01 -9.89 -0.70
CA ASP A 19 19.57 -9.91 -1.04
C ASP A 19 18.88 -11.19 -0.54
N HIS A 20 19.58 -12.33 -0.49
CA HIS A 20 19.03 -13.56 0.10
C HIS A 20 18.77 -13.40 1.61
N GLN A 21 19.71 -12.80 2.35
CA GLN A 21 19.51 -12.52 3.77
C GLN A 21 18.39 -11.49 3.99
N LEU A 22 18.31 -10.47 3.15
CA LEU A 22 17.20 -9.49 3.19
C LEU A 22 15.85 -10.17 2.98
N ALA A 23 15.74 -11.10 2.02
CA ALA A 23 14.53 -11.86 1.76
C ALA A 23 14.10 -12.72 2.96
N GLU A 24 15.07 -13.40 3.59
CA GLU A 24 14.84 -14.18 4.80
C GLU A 24 14.40 -13.30 5.98
N ASP A 25 15.07 -12.17 6.19
CA ASP A 25 14.77 -11.23 7.26
C ASP A 25 13.39 -10.58 7.11
N LEU A 26 12.96 -10.24 5.89
CA LEU A 26 11.60 -9.75 5.60
C LEU A 26 10.56 -10.84 5.89
N THR A 27 10.82 -12.09 5.44
CA THR A 27 9.91 -13.21 5.63
C THR A 27 9.72 -13.52 7.11
N LEU A 28 10.80 -13.56 7.90
CA LEU A 28 10.76 -13.78 9.36
C LEU A 28 10.01 -12.65 10.10
N ARG A 29 9.74 -11.52 9.45
CA ARG A 29 9.00 -10.39 10.02
C ARG A 29 7.62 -10.17 9.39
N GLY A 30 7.09 -11.23 8.77
CA GLY A 30 5.71 -11.28 8.27
C GLY A 30 5.51 -10.65 6.89
N ILE A 31 6.59 -10.40 6.13
CA ILE A 31 6.54 -9.96 4.73
C ILE A 31 7.12 -11.07 3.85
N ALA A 32 6.28 -11.99 3.39
CA ALA A 32 6.73 -13.20 2.72
C ALA A 32 7.41 -12.92 1.36
N VAL A 33 8.64 -13.40 1.22
CA VAL A 33 9.39 -13.47 -0.05
C VAL A 33 9.37 -14.91 -0.51
N GLU A 34 8.59 -15.22 -1.55
CA GLU A 34 8.39 -16.57 -2.07
C GLU A 34 9.46 -16.97 -3.08
N GLY A 35 10.05 -15.99 -3.77
CA GLY A 35 11.11 -16.22 -4.75
C GLY A 35 12.15 -15.11 -4.77
N VAL A 36 13.41 -15.50 -5.03
CA VAL A 36 14.56 -14.59 -5.20
C VAL A 36 15.23 -14.91 -6.52
N HIS A 37 15.01 -14.05 -7.53
CA HIS A 37 15.46 -14.28 -8.89
C HIS A 37 16.62 -13.34 -9.24
N ALA A 38 17.79 -13.89 -9.58
CA ALA A 38 18.97 -13.10 -9.94
C ALA A 38 18.78 -12.40 -11.31
N LEU A 39 19.10 -11.11 -11.38
CA LEU A 39 19.02 -10.29 -12.59
C LEU A 39 20.40 -9.94 -13.17
N GLY A 40 21.46 -10.61 -12.72
CA GLY A 40 22.84 -10.34 -13.06
C GLY A 40 23.53 -9.40 -12.06
N ALA A 41 24.89 -9.33 -12.15
CA ALA A 41 25.73 -8.73 -11.13
C ALA A 41 25.39 -7.25 -10.80
N ASP A 42 24.95 -6.47 -11.80
CA ASP A 42 24.70 -5.03 -11.64
C ASP A 42 23.25 -4.68 -11.30
N ASN A 43 22.35 -5.66 -11.35
CA ASN A 43 20.91 -5.43 -11.24
C ASN A 43 20.30 -5.99 -9.94
N GLY A 44 21.08 -6.75 -9.17
CA GLY A 44 20.60 -7.37 -7.94
C GLY A 44 19.60 -8.49 -8.21
N HIS A 45 18.52 -8.54 -7.44
CA HIS A 45 17.50 -9.58 -7.51
C HIS A 45 16.10 -9.01 -7.65
N LEU A 46 15.23 -9.82 -8.22
CA LEU A 46 13.78 -9.61 -8.19
C LEU A 46 13.20 -10.49 -7.09
N PHE A 47 12.54 -9.89 -6.12
CA PHE A 47 11.78 -10.61 -5.10
C PHE A 47 10.36 -10.82 -5.59
N GLU A 48 9.91 -12.06 -5.62
CA GLU A 48 8.50 -12.40 -5.72
C GLU A 48 7.92 -12.44 -4.31
N MET A 49 6.95 -11.56 -4.04
CA MET A 49 6.44 -11.34 -2.69
C MET A 49 4.94 -11.58 -2.63
N ASP A 50 4.49 -12.27 -1.57
CA ASP A 50 3.09 -12.32 -1.17
C ASP A 50 2.83 -11.31 -0.04
N ILE A 51 2.12 -10.24 -0.38
CA ILE A 51 1.76 -9.19 0.57
C ILE A 51 0.31 -9.37 0.99
N THR A 52 0.10 -9.58 2.28
CA THR A 52 -1.24 -9.77 2.84
C THR A 52 -2.15 -8.55 2.60
N THR A 53 -3.45 -8.80 2.50
CA THR A 53 -4.43 -7.79 2.07
C THR A 53 -4.57 -6.59 3.02
N ASN A 54 -4.16 -6.72 4.27
CA ASN A 54 -4.13 -5.65 5.27
C ASN A 54 -2.90 -4.74 5.15
N ARG A 55 -1.82 -5.21 4.47
CA ARG A 55 -0.55 -4.49 4.35
C ARG A 55 -0.41 -3.75 3.02
N VAL A 56 -1.43 -2.94 2.67
CA VAL A 56 -1.44 -2.12 1.45
C VAL A 56 -0.24 -1.17 1.40
N ASP A 57 0.21 -0.69 2.55
CA ASP A 57 1.40 0.14 2.70
C ASP A 57 2.69 -0.53 2.20
N ALA A 58 2.75 -1.86 2.20
CA ALA A 58 3.88 -2.66 1.73
C ALA A 58 3.73 -3.12 0.26
N MET A 59 2.61 -2.84 -0.42
CA MET A 59 2.39 -3.21 -1.82
C MET A 59 3.13 -2.30 -2.82
N ASN A 60 4.38 -1.92 -2.51
CA ASN A 60 5.23 -1.05 -3.31
C ASN A 60 6.68 -1.07 -2.80
N HIS A 61 7.62 -0.55 -3.62
CA HIS A 61 9.04 -0.55 -3.28
C HIS A 61 9.38 0.30 -2.04
N TYR A 62 8.74 1.48 -1.89
CA TYR A 62 8.98 2.37 -0.75
C TYR A 62 8.48 1.81 0.57
N GLY A 63 7.35 1.11 0.55
CA GLY A 63 6.82 0.40 1.72
C GLY A 63 7.75 -0.73 2.18
N ILE A 64 8.25 -1.55 1.25
CA ILE A 64 9.23 -2.59 1.58
C ILE A 64 10.57 -1.98 2.03
N ALA A 65 10.99 -0.86 1.42
CA ALA A 65 12.17 -0.14 1.87
C ALA A 65 12.03 0.38 3.32
N ARG A 66 10.83 0.86 3.72
CA ARG A 66 10.53 1.25 5.10
C ARG A 66 10.66 0.08 6.07
N GLU A 67 10.17 -1.10 5.69
CA GLU A 67 10.34 -2.32 6.49
C GLU A 67 11.82 -2.68 6.63
N ALA A 68 12.57 -2.70 5.54
CA ALA A 68 14.01 -2.98 5.56
C ALA A 68 14.78 -1.94 6.42
N ALA A 69 14.48 -0.65 6.25
CA ALA A 69 15.06 0.42 7.05
C ALA A 69 14.81 0.20 8.56
N THR A 70 13.58 -0.19 8.91
CA THR A 70 13.21 -0.46 10.30
C THR A 70 13.92 -1.69 10.86
N ILE A 71 14.04 -2.77 10.08
CA ILE A 71 14.71 -4.03 10.49
C ILE A 71 16.19 -3.81 10.80
N TYR A 72 16.85 -3.01 9.97
CA TYR A 72 18.31 -2.79 10.08
C TYR A 72 18.69 -1.49 10.79
N ASP A 73 17.73 -0.75 11.32
CA ASP A 73 17.94 0.57 11.95
C ASP A 73 18.69 1.55 11.03
N LEU A 74 18.25 1.64 9.79
CA LEU A 74 18.87 2.47 8.75
C LEU A 74 17.96 3.64 8.36
N PRO A 75 18.53 4.74 7.87
CA PRO A 75 17.75 5.85 7.37
C PRO A 75 16.97 5.48 6.09
N LEU A 76 15.68 5.83 6.05
CA LEU A 76 14.86 5.78 4.85
C LEU A 76 14.95 7.13 4.13
N ALA A 77 15.41 7.14 2.88
CA ALA A 77 15.45 8.36 2.06
C ALA A 77 14.03 8.91 1.83
N PRO A 78 13.82 10.21 2.00
CA PRO A 78 12.51 10.80 1.72
C PRO A 78 12.22 10.77 0.22
N LEU A 79 10.92 10.72 -0.12
CA LEU A 79 10.47 10.87 -1.50
C LEU A 79 10.69 12.33 -1.96
N ASP A 80 11.44 12.49 -3.05
CA ASP A 80 11.76 13.82 -3.59
C ASP A 80 10.61 14.35 -4.47
N THR A 81 9.76 15.17 -3.86
CA THR A 81 8.58 15.80 -4.48
C THR A 81 8.83 17.21 -5.01
N ALA A 82 10.10 17.68 -4.99
CA ALA A 82 10.43 19.01 -5.47
C ALA A 82 10.12 19.16 -6.98
N LEU A 83 9.38 20.20 -7.31
CA LEU A 83 9.03 20.56 -8.68
C LEU A 83 9.65 21.91 -9.04
N PRO A 84 9.92 22.14 -10.33
CA PRO A 84 10.20 23.50 -10.82
C PRO A 84 9.05 24.44 -10.49
N ALA A 85 9.35 25.73 -10.36
CA ALA A 85 8.33 26.75 -10.15
C ALA A 85 7.28 26.67 -11.27
N ALA A 86 6.00 26.66 -10.87
CA ALA A 86 4.91 26.69 -11.84
C ALA A 86 4.88 28.01 -12.60
N ALA A 87 4.46 27.98 -13.87
CA ALA A 87 4.21 29.18 -14.64
C ALA A 87 3.09 30.00 -13.99
N PRO A 88 3.22 31.33 -13.87
CA PRO A 88 2.20 32.15 -13.22
C PRO A 88 0.90 32.18 -14.04
N GLY A 89 -0.23 32.12 -13.37
CA GLY A 89 -1.38 32.89 -13.72
C GLY A 89 -2.54 32.29 -14.47
N ALA A 90 -2.76 30.99 -14.56
CA ALA A 90 -4.07 30.50 -14.97
C ALA A 90 -5.04 30.44 -13.76
N LYS A 91 -6.34 30.60 -14.02
CA LYS A 91 -7.36 30.27 -13.01
C LYS A 91 -7.15 28.82 -12.55
N PRO A 92 -7.38 28.48 -11.27
CA PRO A 92 -7.34 27.10 -10.81
C PRO A 92 -8.20 26.21 -11.70
N PHE A 93 -7.68 25.02 -12.04
CA PHE A 93 -8.45 24.04 -12.83
C PHE A 93 -9.70 23.65 -12.05
N SER A 94 -10.84 23.56 -12.73
CA SER A 94 -12.13 23.28 -12.09
C SER A 94 -12.23 21.80 -11.72
N VAL A 95 -12.46 21.52 -10.44
CA VAL A 95 -12.77 20.18 -9.94
C VAL A 95 -13.96 20.25 -8.99
N ALA A 96 -14.93 19.37 -9.16
CA ALA A 96 -16.07 19.21 -8.27
C ALA A 96 -16.21 17.75 -7.82
N ILE A 97 -16.54 17.54 -6.55
CA ILE A 97 -16.88 16.23 -5.99
C ILE A 97 -18.38 16.25 -5.65
N GLU A 98 -19.20 15.56 -6.44
CA GLU A 98 -20.66 15.45 -6.22
C GLU A 98 -21.00 14.31 -5.25
N THR A 99 -20.09 13.37 -5.04
CA THR A 99 -20.25 12.19 -4.15
C THR A 99 -19.16 12.19 -3.07
N PRO A 100 -19.23 13.11 -2.09
CA PRO A 100 -18.20 13.28 -1.08
C PRO A 100 -18.02 12.06 -0.16
N GLU A 101 -18.99 11.17 -0.10
CA GLU A 101 -18.92 9.89 0.65
C GLU A 101 -18.07 8.83 -0.07
N LEU A 102 -17.89 8.94 -1.38
CA LEU A 102 -17.16 7.97 -2.21
C LEU A 102 -15.82 8.48 -2.75
N CYS A 103 -15.63 9.80 -2.78
CA CYS A 103 -14.36 10.44 -3.14
C CYS A 103 -13.96 11.42 -2.03
N GLY A 104 -12.99 11.03 -1.20
CA GLY A 104 -12.59 11.81 -0.03
C GLY A 104 -11.56 12.88 -0.32
N ARG A 105 -10.75 12.69 -1.35
CA ARG A 105 -9.71 13.63 -1.78
C ARG A 105 -9.48 13.51 -3.28
N PHE A 106 -9.29 14.64 -3.94
CA PHE A 106 -8.96 14.68 -5.36
C PHE A 106 -7.94 15.78 -5.62
N THR A 107 -6.80 15.42 -6.18
CA THR A 107 -5.77 16.37 -6.58
C THR A 107 -5.66 16.43 -8.10
N ALA A 108 -5.53 17.63 -8.66
CA ALA A 108 -5.36 17.87 -10.07
C ALA A 108 -4.23 18.87 -10.34
N ARG A 109 -3.30 18.52 -11.23
CA ARG A 109 -2.19 19.38 -11.67
C ARG A 109 -2.17 19.47 -13.17
N VAL A 110 -2.11 20.69 -13.67
CA VAL A 110 -1.98 20.96 -15.11
C VAL A 110 -0.51 21.00 -15.49
N LEU A 111 -0.14 20.28 -16.55
CA LEU A 111 1.17 20.34 -17.20
C LEU A 111 0.97 20.78 -18.65
N ARG A 112 1.75 21.76 -19.10
CA ARG A 112 1.67 22.31 -20.46
C ARG A 112 2.95 22.09 -21.25
N GLY A 113 2.80 21.92 -22.56
CA GLY A 113 3.93 21.84 -23.49
C GLY A 113 4.81 20.61 -23.27
N VAL A 114 4.24 19.51 -22.75
CA VAL A 114 4.97 18.24 -22.56
C VAL A 114 5.29 17.55 -23.89
N THR A 115 6.32 16.74 -23.90
CA THR A 115 6.67 15.89 -25.03
C THR A 115 6.38 14.44 -24.69
N ILE A 116 5.50 13.80 -25.45
CA ILE A 116 5.17 12.38 -25.28
C ILE A 116 6.08 11.56 -26.19
N ALA A 117 6.79 10.60 -25.58
CA ALA A 117 7.75 9.71 -26.23
C ALA A 117 7.82 8.38 -25.45
N PRO A 118 8.44 7.34 -26.01
CA PRO A 118 8.81 6.15 -25.25
C PRO A 118 9.65 6.52 -24.03
N SER A 119 9.42 5.81 -22.90
CA SER A 119 10.21 6.01 -21.69
C SER A 119 11.68 5.66 -21.90
N THR A 120 12.54 6.42 -21.25
CA THR A 120 14.01 6.24 -21.26
C THR A 120 14.56 6.29 -19.83
N GLY A 121 15.87 6.07 -19.68
CA GLY A 121 16.56 6.16 -18.38
C GLY A 121 16.00 5.18 -17.35
N LEU A 122 15.92 5.63 -16.10
CA LEU A 122 15.59 4.81 -14.94
C LEU A 122 14.22 4.11 -15.05
N VAL A 123 13.20 4.79 -15.58
CA VAL A 123 11.85 4.21 -15.75
C VAL A 123 11.89 3.02 -16.70
N ALA A 124 12.51 3.19 -17.87
CA ALA A 124 12.62 2.10 -18.85
C ALA A 124 13.47 0.95 -18.34
N GLU A 125 14.58 1.25 -17.64
CA GLU A 125 15.46 0.24 -17.02
C GLU A 125 14.70 -0.61 -16.00
N TYR A 126 14.05 0.03 -15.03
CA TYR A 126 13.37 -0.69 -13.95
C TYR A 126 12.16 -1.48 -14.46
N PHE A 127 11.41 -0.92 -15.43
CA PHE A 127 10.31 -1.66 -16.07
C PHE A 127 10.81 -2.90 -16.81
N GLY A 128 11.92 -2.79 -17.52
CA GLY A 128 12.56 -3.95 -18.14
C GLY A 128 12.95 -5.04 -17.14
N LEU A 129 13.50 -4.64 -15.98
CA LEU A 129 13.94 -5.57 -14.95
C LEU A 129 12.78 -6.25 -14.19
N ILE A 130 11.67 -5.54 -13.95
CA ILE A 130 10.48 -6.12 -13.29
C ILE A 130 9.53 -6.82 -14.27
N GLY A 131 9.84 -6.83 -15.56
CA GLY A 131 9.01 -7.45 -16.60
C GLY A 131 7.75 -6.64 -16.96
N SER A 132 7.69 -5.35 -16.61
CA SER A 132 6.60 -4.46 -16.98
C SER A 132 6.81 -3.87 -18.38
N LYS A 133 5.71 -3.78 -19.15
CA LYS A 133 5.76 -3.17 -20.50
C LYS A 133 5.75 -1.65 -20.37
N ALA A 134 6.78 -0.99 -20.88
CA ALA A 134 6.77 0.45 -21.10
C ALA A 134 5.85 0.81 -22.28
N ILE A 135 5.09 1.89 -22.16
CA ILE A 135 4.10 2.36 -23.13
C ILE A 135 4.50 3.74 -23.66
N LEU A 136 4.33 4.78 -22.84
CA LEU A 136 4.67 6.17 -23.12
C LEU A 136 5.08 6.83 -21.79
N ASN A 137 6.03 7.76 -21.82
CA ASN A 137 6.60 8.39 -20.63
C ASN A 137 5.58 8.91 -19.60
N ALA A 138 4.49 9.54 -20.04
CA ALA A 138 3.46 10.05 -19.13
C ALA A 138 2.63 8.93 -18.49
N VAL A 139 2.32 7.86 -19.21
CA VAL A 139 1.63 6.67 -18.71
C VAL A 139 2.55 5.91 -17.77
N ASP A 140 3.80 5.73 -18.18
CA ASP A 140 4.80 5.00 -17.43
C ASP A 140 5.20 5.73 -16.15
N ALA A 141 5.16 7.07 -16.12
CA ALA A 141 5.33 7.86 -14.91
C ALA A 141 4.27 7.52 -13.84
N SER A 142 3.00 7.38 -14.24
CA SER A 142 1.94 6.95 -13.33
C SER A 142 2.16 5.53 -12.81
N ASN A 143 2.52 4.60 -13.69
CA ASN A 143 2.81 3.21 -13.32
C ASN A 143 4.08 3.10 -12.45
N PHE A 144 5.09 3.93 -12.70
CA PHE A 144 6.30 3.97 -11.91
C PHE A 144 6.02 4.45 -10.48
N VAL A 145 5.22 5.50 -10.31
CA VAL A 145 4.79 5.99 -8.99
C VAL A 145 3.94 4.95 -8.28
N LEU A 146 3.06 4.25 -8.99
CA LEU A 146 2.27 3.15 -8.46
C LEU A 146 3.17 2.02 -7.91
N GLN A 147 4.18 1.56 -8.65
CA GLN A 147 5.11 0.53 -8.21
C GLN A 147 6.08 1.05 -7.14
N GLY A 148 6.44 2.33 -7.22
CA GLY A 148 7.39 2.99 -6.31
C GLY A 148 6.81 3.26 -4.94
N MET A 149 5.65 3.91 -4.84
CA MET A 149 5.06 4.34 -3.56
C MET A 149 3.63 3.81 -3.29
N GLY A 150 3.06 3.02 -4.22
CA GLY A 150 1.80 2.32 -3.98
C GLY A 150 0.52 3.14 -4.18
N HIS A 151 0.60 4.40 -4.62
CA HIS A 151 -0.59 5.23 -4.84
C HIS A 151 -0.94 5.31 -6.33
N PRO A 152 -2.13 4.81 -6.74
CA PRO A 152 -2.55 4.91 -8.13
C PRO A 152 -2.82 6.35 -8.54
N THR A 153 -2.38 6.70 -9.75
CA THR A 153 -2.57 8.02 -10.36
C THR A 153 -3.04 7.85 -11.80
N HIS A 154 -3.60 8.91 -12.39
CA HIS A 154 -3.98 8.91 -13.78
C HIS A 154 -3.55 10.20 -14.49
N ALA A 155 -3.22 10.10 -15.77
CA ALA A 155 -2.88 11.22 -16.63
C ALA A 155 -3.91 11.31 -17.77
N PHE A 156 -4.62 12.42 -17.84
CA PHE A 156 -5.56 12.72 -18.91
C PHE A 156 -4.93 13.64 -19.94
N ASP A 157 -5.27 13.46 -21.21
CA ASP A 157 -5.09 14.49 -22.24
C ASP A 157 -6.03 15.67 -21.91
N LEU A 158 -5.46 16.76 -21.43
CA LEU A 158 -6.21 17.93 -20.95
C LEU A 158 -7.05 18.58 -22.04
N ASP A 159 -6.60 18.53 -23.30
CA ASP A 159 -7.30 19.15 -24.42
C ASP A 159 -8.57 18.37 -24.82
N LYS A 160 -8.79 17.19 -24.24
CA LYS A 160 -9.99 16.35 -24.42
C LYS A 160 -11.00 16.45 -23.26
N ILE A 161 -10.72 17.29 -22.26
CA ILE A 161 -11.57 17.50 -21.09
C ILE A 161 -12.43 18.76 -21.33
N GLU A 162 -13.74 18.66 -21.17
CA GLU A 162 -14.65 19.76 -21.36
C GLU A 162 -15.14 20.36 -20.04
N GLY A 163 -14.73 21.58 -19.75
CA GLY A 163 -15.24 22.38 -18.61
C GLY A 163 -14.61 22.09 -17.25
N GLY A 164 -13.97 20.96 -17.04
CA GLY A 164 -13.35 20.55 -15.77
C GLY A 164 -13.69 19.14 -15.35
N ILE A 165 -13.21 18.71 -14.18
CA ILE A 165 -13.48 17.37 -13.63
C ILE A 165 -14.67 17.40 -12.67
N ILE A 166 -15.53 16.39 -12.78
CA ILE A 166 -16.61 16.10 -11.84
C ILE A 166 -16.51 14.64 -11.41
N VAL A 167 -16.32 14.40 -10.11
CA VAL A 167 -16.42 13.06 -9.56
C VAL A 167 -17.85 12.81 -9.12
N ARG A 168 -18.53 11.90 -9.79
CA ARG A 168 -19.95 11.63 -9.62
C ARG A 168 -20.31 10.15 -9.77
N LEU A 169 -21.54 9.80 -9.43
CA LEU A 169 -22.09 8.51 -9.84
C LEU A 169 -22.39 8.51 -11.35
N ALA A 170 -22.27 7.34 -11.96
CA ALA A 170 -22.64 7.14 -13.36
C ALA A 170 -24.16 7.32 -13.55
N ARG A 171 -24.55 7.75 -14.73
CA ARG A 171 -25.96 7.69 -15.14
C ARG A 171 -26.28 6.25 -15.54
N LYS A 172 -27.41 5.73 -15.11
CA LYS A 172 -27.80 4.35 -15.46
C LYS A 172 -27.77 4.13 -16.97
N GLY A 173 -27.00 3.13 -17.40
CA GLY A 173 -26.82 2.81 -18.81
C GLY A 173 -25.84 3.75 -19.54
N GLU A 174 -25.11 4.61 -18.83
CA GLU A 174 -24.03 5.42 -19.39
C GLU A 174 -22.97 4.50 -19.99
N ARG A 175 -22.49 4.82 -21.19
CA ARG A 175 -21.47 4.02 -21.89
C ARG A 175 -20.10 4.64 -21.68
N LEU A 176 -19.13 3.80 -21.38
CA LEU A 176 -17.75 4.20 -21.24
C LEU A 176 -16.84 3.19 -21.95
N LYS A 177 -16.10 3.66 -22.96
CA LYS A 177 -15.03 2.89 -23.56
C LYS A 177 -13.78 3.05 -22.71
N LEU A 178 -13.22 1.96 -22.22
CA LEU A 178 -12.07 1.92 -21.33
C LEU A 178 -10.76 1.77 -22.11
N LEU A 179 -9.62 1.96 -21.40
CA LEU A 179 -8.27 1.85 -22.00
C LEU A 179 -7.95 0.47 -22.58
N ASP A 180 -8.64 -0.59 -22.15
CA ASP A 180 -8.55 -1.94 -22.72
C ASP A 180 -9.23 -2.06 -24.11
N GLY A 181 -9.83 -0.97 -24.60
CA GLY A 181 -10.55 -0.90 -25.86
C GLY A 181 -11.98 -1.42 -25.80
N THR A 182 -12.46 -1.93 -24.66
CA THR A 182 -13.80 -2.47 -24.50
C THR A 182 -14.79 -1.40 -24.01
N GLU A 183 -16.03 -1.47 -24.49
CA GLU A 183 -17.11 -0.61 -24.01
C GLU A 183 -17.84 -1.28 -22.84
N ARG A 184 -18.07 -0.53 -21.79
CA ARG A 184 -18.85 -0.95 -20.62
C ARG A 184 -20.12 -0.14 -20.51
N ILE A 185 -21.20 -0.79 -20.09
CA ILE A 185 -22.44 -0.14 -19.69
C ILE A 185 -22.41 0.00 -18.18
N LEU A 186 -22.50 1.23 -17.69
CA LEU A 186 -22.36 1.54 -16.28
C LEU A 186 -23.69 1.46 -15.54
N GLU A 187 -23.64 1.09 -14.28
CA GLU A 187 -24.77 1.12 -13.36
C GLU A 187 -24.75 2.41 -12.52
N ALA A 188 -25.92 2.75 -11.97
CA ALA A 188 -26.11 4.03 -11.27
C ALA A 188 -25.29 4.18 -9.97
N ASP A 189 -24.68 3.11 -9.46
CA ASP A 189 -23.80 3.11 -8.29
C ASP A 189 -22.30 2.95 -8.64
N ASP A 190 -21.96 2.97 -9.93
CA ASP A 190 -20.57 3.06 -10.36
C ASP A 190 -20.07 4.51 -10.20
N LEU A 191 -18.93 4.67 -9.53
CA LEU A 191 -18.27 5.97 -9.38
C LEU A 191 -17.42 6.26 -10.63
N VAL A 192 -17.58 7.44 -11.20
CA VAL A 192 -16.84 7.88 -12.39
C VAL A 192 -16.12 9.20 -12.14
N VAL A 193 -14.95 9.32 -12.74
CA VAL A 193 -14.34 10.62 -13.03
C VAL A 193 -14.89 11.07 -14.38
N ALA A 194 -15.55 12.21 -14.41
CA ALA A 194 -16.24 12.74 -15.58
C ALA A 194 -15.82 14.19 -15.85
N ASP A 195 -16.12 14.67 -17.03
CA ASP A 195 -16.18 16.10 -17.31
C ASP A 195 -17.67 16.59 -17.36
N HIS A 196 -17.90 17.78 -17.87
CA HIS A 196 -19.26 18.33 -17.96
C HIS A 196 -20.14 17.61 -18.99
N VAL A 197 -19.57 16.79 -19.86
CA VAL A 197 -20.26 16.12 -20.98
C VAL A 197 -20.36 14.62 -20.78
N LYS A 198 -19.24 13.95 -20.41
CA LYS A 198 -19.12 12.49 -20.42
C LYS A 198 -18.30 11.95 -19.25
N ALA A 199 -18.41 10.65 -19.01
CA ALA A 199 -17.49 9.92 -18.14
C ALA A 199 -16.12 9.79 -18.83
N LEU A 200 -15.03 10.05 -18.09
CA LEU A 200 -13.63 9.97 -18.52
C LEU A 200 -12.91 8.73 -17.98
N GLY A 201 -13.46 8.08 -16.97
CA GLY A 201 -12.89 6.88 -16.38
C GLY A 201 -13.81 6.29 -15.30
N LEU A 202 -13.64 4.99 -15.05
CA LEU A 202 -14.22 4.29 -13.92
C LEU A 202 -13.29 4.50 -12.72
N ALA A 203 -13.75 5.27 -11.74
CA ALA A 203 -12.93 5.79 -10.64
C ALA A 203 -12.19 4.68 -9.87
N GLY A 204 -10.88 4.79 -9.77
CA GLY A 204 -10.03 3.82 -9.09
C GLY A 204 -9.86 2.47 -9.78
N VAL A 205 -10.46 2.27 -10.96
CA VAL A 205 -10.40 1.01 -11.71
C VAL A 205 -9.64 1.16 -13.01
N MET A 206 -10.16 1.97 -13.96
CA MET A 206 -9.53 2.13 -15.27
C MET A 206 -9.96 3.44 -15.94
N GLY A 207 -9.01 4.13 -16.55
CA GLY A 207 -9.27 5.32 -17.36
C GLY A 207 -10.06 5.03 -18.64
N GLY A 208 -10.63 6.08 -19.22
CA GLY A 208 -11.38 6.02 -20.46
C GLY A 208 -10.51 6.24 -21.69
N TRP A 209 -10.92 5.64 -22.79
CA TRP A 209 -10.24 5.71 -24.08
C TRP A 209 -10.16 7.13 -24.66
N ASP A 210 -11.26 7.89 -24.53
CA ASP A 210 -11.39 9.19 -25.20
C ASP A 210 -10.48 10.28 -24.65
N SER A 211 -10.05 10.13 -23.38
CA SER A 211 -9.16 11.08 -22.69
C SER A 211 -7.75 10.55 -22.50
N MET A 212 -7.40 9.43 -23.12
CA MET A 212 -6.08 8.81 -22.95
C MET A 212 -4.98 9.68 -23.57
N ILE A 213 -3.78 9.52 -23.01
CA ILE A 213 -2.55 10.09 -23.54
C ILE A 213 -2.20 9.42 -24.88
N THR A 214 -1.85 10.25 -25.85
CA THR A 214 -1.38 9.81 -27.17
C THR A 214 -0.04 10.51 -27.52
N PRO A 215 0.70 10.09 -28.55
CA PRO A 215 1.94 10.77 -28.95
C PRO A 215 1.75 12.26 -29.32
N GLU A 216 0.53 12.65 -29.66
CA GLU A 216 0.18 14.03 -30.04
C GLU A 216 -0.17 14.91 -28.82
N THR A 217 -0.40 14.32 -27.65
CA THR A 217 -0.76 15.04 -26.42
C THR A 217 0.32 16.05 -26.04
N LYS A 218 -0.08 17.29 -25.76
CA LYS A 218 0.81 18.39 -25.34
C LYS A 218 0.48 18.92 -23.95
N ASN A 219 -0.75 18.75 -23.52
CA ASN A 219 -1.24 19.24 -22.26
C ASN A 219 -1.82 18.09 -21.45
N ILE A 220 -1.44 17.98 -20.20
CA ILE A 220 -1.81 16.85 -19.33
C ILE A 220 -2.47 17.38 -18.06
N LEU A 221 -3.52 16.68 -17.61
CA LEU A 221 -4.03 16.77 -16.25
C LEU A 221 -3.56 15.54 -15.49
N VAL A 222 -2.75 15.72 -14.46
CA VAL A 222 -2.34 14.65 -13.55
C VAL A 222 -3.31 14.58 -12.39
N GLU A 223 -3.95 13.43 -12.22
CA GLU A 223 -4.85 13.08 -11.13
C GLU A 223 -4.14 12.21 -10.10
N ALA A 224 -4.36 12.49 -8.82
CA ALA A 224 -4.20 11.52 -7.73
C ALA A 224 -5.33 11.73 -6.73
N ALA A 225 -6.06 10.66 -6.42
CA ALA A 225 -7.28 10.75 -5.65
C ALA A 225 -7.40 9.65 -4.58
N TRP A 226 -8.31 9.82 -3.66
CA TRP A 226 -8.75 8.77 -2.74
C TRP A 226 -10.21 8.44 -3.00
N PHE A 227 -10.47 7.16 -3.27
CA PHE A 227 -11.82 6.63 -3.51
C PHE A 227 -12.19 5.61 -2.43
N ASP A 228 -13.49 5.49 -2.15
CA ASP A 228 -14.00 4.51 -1.21
C ASP A 228 -13.67 3.08 -1.66
N PRO A 229 -12.96 2.30 -0.82
CA PRO A 229 -12.51 0.96 -1.20
C PRO A 229 -13.65 0.01 -1.57
N ALA A 230 -14.80 0.11 -0.88
CA ALA A 230 -15.94 -0.76 -1.14
C ALA A 230 -16.59 -0.44 -2.50
N SER A 231 -16.65 0.85 -2.86
CA SER A 231 -17.15 1.29 -4.17
C SER A 231 -16.27 0.78 -5.31
N VAL A 232 -14.93 0.97 -5.19
CA VAL A 232 -13.98 0.47 -6.19
C VAL A 232 -14.09 -1.05 -6.35
N ARG A 233 -14.17 -1.79 -5.24
CA ARG A 233 -14.30 -3.25 -5.26
C ARG A 233 -15.59 -3.70 -5.95
N ARG A 234 -16.73 -3.03 -5.72
CA ARG A 234 -17.98 -3.35 -6.38
C ARG A 234 -17.89 -3.16 -7.90
N SER A 235 -17.40 -1.99 -8.33
CA SER A 235 -17.25 -1.68 -9.76
C SER A 235 -16.24 -2.59 -10.45
N SER A 236 -15.08 -2.83 -9.84
CA SER A 236 -14.05 -3.75 -10.34
C SER A 236 -14.62 -5.16 -10.59
N ARG A 237 -15.33 -5.72 -9.60
CA ARG A 237 -15.95 -7.06 -9.72
C ARG A 237 -17.08 -7.11 -10.74
N ARG A 238 -17.97 -6.09 -10.74
CA ARG A 238 -19.09 -6.01 -11.67
C ARG A 238 -18.63 -6.03 -13.11
N HIS A 239 -17.59 -5.28 -13.41
CA HIS A 239 -17.08 -5.18 -14.78
C HIS A 239 -15.99 -6.20 -15.11
N GLY A 240 -15.59 -7.07 -14.17
CA GLY A 240 -14.53 -8.07 -14.36
C GLY A 240 -13.15 -7.45 -14.62
N LEU A 241 -12.87 -6.30 -14.01
CA LEU A 241 -11.66 -5.52 -14.22
C LEU A 241 -10.75 -5.57 -13.00
N HIS A 242 -9.73 -6.41 -13.06
CA HIS A 242 -8.70 -6.49 -12.02
C HIS A 242 -7.44 -5.77 -12.49
N THR A 243 -7.27 -4.51 -12.09
CA THR A 243 -6.12 -3.69 -12.44
C THR A 243 -5.21 -3.48 -11.23
N ASP A 244 -3.95 -3.08 -11.46
CA ASP A 244 -3.03 -2.70 -10.39
C ASP A 244 -3.57 -1.53 -9.55
N ALA A 245 -4.35 -0.63 -10.14
CA ALA A 245 -5.02 0.45 -9.44
C ALA A 245 -6.16 -0.07 -8.56
N SER A 246 -7.09 -0.86 -9.13
CA SER A 246 -8.21 -1.41 -8.37
C SER A 246 -7.74 -2.32 -7.24
N HIS A 247 -6.67 -3.09 -7.45
CA HIS A 247 -6.06 -3.95 -6.43
C HIS A 247 -5.63 -3.18 -5.18
N ARG A 248 -5.14 -1.95 -5.35
CA ARG A 248 -4.72 -1.09 -4.24
C ARG A 248 -5.89 -0.32 -3.65
N PHE A 249 -6.69 0.34 -4.48
CA PHE A 249 -7.84 1.11 -3.99
C PHE A 249 -8.87 0.26 -3.25
N GLU A 250 -9.18 -0.96 -3.73
CA GLU A 250 -10.17 -1.84 -3.07
C GLU A 250 -9.74 -2.33 -1.68
N ARG A 251 -8.44 -2.21 -1.36
CA ARG A 251 -7.86 -2.53 -0.04
C ARG A 251 -7.63 -1.29 0.82
N GLY A 252 -7.73 -0.10 0.24
CA GLY A 252 -7.52 1.19 0.86
C GLY A 252 -6.19 1.82 0.48
N ALA A 253 -6.25 2.96 -0.22
CA ALA A 253 -5.07 3.78 -0.49
C ALA A 253 -4.84 4.79 0.64
N ASP A 254 -3.60 5.26 0.80
CA ASP A 254 -3.28 6.31 1.78
C ASP A 254 -3.93 7.64 1.38
N PHE A 255 -4.82 8.13 2.23
CA PHE A 255 -5.54 9.38 2.03
C PHE A 255 -4.60 10.61 1.89
N ASN A 256 -3.48 10.61 2.60
CA ASN A 256 -2.54 11.72 2.60
C ASN A 256 -1.54 11.67 1.43
N ALA A 257 -1.42 10.55 0.74
CA ALA A 257 -0.44 10.37 -0.32
C ALA A 257 -0.77 11.09 -1.64
N CYS A 258 -2.01 11.56 -1.84
CA CYS A 258 -2.46 12.12 -3.12
C CYS A 258 -1.54 13.24 -3.66
N ALA A 259 -1.21 14.24 -2.84
CA ALA A 259 -0.37 15.36 -3.28
C ALA A 259 1.07 14.91 -3.58
N THR A 260 1.61 14.00 -2.79
CA THR A 260 2.95 13.39 -3.00
C THR A 260 2.99 12.61 -4.30
N ALA A 261 2.02 11.73 -4.55
CA ALA A 261 1.93 10.94 -5.77
C ALA A 261 1.79 11.84 -7.01
N ASN A 262 0.93 12.86 -6.94
CA ASN A 262 0.75 13.84 -7.99
C ASN A 262 2.07 14.57 -8.32
N ALA A 263 2.83 14.99 -7.30
CA ALA A 263 4.11 15.66 -7.50
C ALA A 263 5.17 14.74 -8.12
N LEU A 264 5.25 13.48 -7.70
CA LEU A 264 6.19 12.51 -8.27
C LEU A 264 5.90 12.21 -9.75
N VAL A 265 4.63 12.02 -10.12
CA VAL A 265 4.24 11.84 -11.52
C VAL A 265 4.56 13.07 -12.36
N ALA A 266 4.19 14.26 -11.86
CA ALA A 266 4.49 15.52 -12.54
C ALA A 266 6.00 15.69 -12.75
N LYS A 267 6.82 15.39 -11.75
CA LYS A 267 8.28 15.45 -11.82
C LYS A 267 8.84 14.58 -12.93
N LEU A 268 8.37 13.33 -13.03
CA LEU A 268 8.81 12.40 -14.07
C LEU A 268 8.40 12.87 -15.47
N ILE A 269 7.15 13.34 -15.63
CA ILE A 269 6.68 13.85 -16.95
C ILE A 269 7.48 15.07 -17.37
N LEU A 270 7.75 16.00 -16.47
CA LEU A 270 8.47 17.25 -16.75
C LEU A 270 9.95 17.03 -17.13
N GLN A 271 10.52 15.85 -16.91
CA GLN A 271 11.85 15.49 -17.42
C GLN A 271 11.89 15.50 -18.97
N SER A 272 10.75 15.31 -19.63
CA SER A 272 10.62 15.35 -21.09
C SER A 272 10.27 16.74 -21.65
N GLY A 273 10.30 17.77 -20.80
CA GLY A 273 9.96 19.16 -21.15
C GLY A 273 8.59 19.60 -20.65
N GLY A 274 8.24 20.84 -20.92
CA GLY A 274 7.03 21.46 -20.44
C GLY A 274 7.17 22.14 -19.08
N ALA A 275 6.06 22.61 -18.53
CA ALA A 275 5.98 23.24 -17.21
C ALA A 275 4.65 22.95 -16.54
N ALA A 276 4.64 22.96 -15.20
CA ALA A 276 3.39 23.00 -14.44
C ALA A 276 2.74 24.39 -14.60
N GLU A 277 1.42 24.44 -14.75
CA GLU A 277 0.64 25.65 -14.84
C GLU A 277 -0.22 25.84 -13.59
N GLY A 278 -0.06 26.97 -12.90
CA GLY A 278 -0.78 27.26 -11.68
C GLY A 278 -0.42 26.34 -10.50
N GLU A 279 -1.22 26.45 -9.44
CA GLU A 279 -1.04 25.65 -8.23
C GLU A 279 -1.74 24.29 -8.35
N LEU A 280 -1.35 23.36 -7.48
CA LEU A 280 -2.06 22.11 -7.31
C LEU A 280 -3.48 22.39 -6.80
N VAL A 281 -4.48 21.92 -7.51
CA VAL A 281 -5.84 21.84 -6.97
C VAL A 281 -5.91 20.62 -6.06
N ASP A 282 -6.25 20.83 -4.79
CA ASP A 282 -6.37 19.77 -3.78
C ASP A 282 -7.69 19.92 -3.03
N ILE A 283 -8.67 19.12 -3.39
CA ILE A 283 -9.99 19.13 -2.76
C ILE A 283 -10.05 18.00 -1.75
N VAL A 284 -10.28 18.37 -0.50
CA VAL A 284 -10.38 17.46 0.64
C VAL A 284 -11.78 17.50 1.21
N VAL A 285 -12.41 16.34 1.41
CA VAL A 285 -13.69 16.19 2.12
C VAL A 285 -13.40 16.03 3.61
N PRO A 286 -13.70 17.03 4.46
CA PRO A 286 -13.25 17.06 5.85
C PRO A 286 -13.74 15.85 6.68
N ALA A 287 -14.97 15.39 6.47
CA ALA A 287 -15.54 14.26 7.20
C ALA A 287 -14.79 12.94 6.93
N LEU A 288 -14.37 12.71 5.68
CA LEU A 288 -13.56 11.54 5.33
C LEU A 288 -12.10 11.70 5.78
N ALA A 289 -11.53 12.90 5.67
CA ALA A 289 -10.18 13.17 6.19
C ALA A 289 -10.08 12.87 7.69
N ALA A 290 -11.06 13.30 8.49
CA ALA A 290 -11.10 13.02 9.92
C ALA A 290 -11.17 11.51 10.23
N ARG A 291 -11.95 10.74 9.45
CA ARG A 291 -12.13 9.30 9.64
C ARG A 291 -10.91 8.47 9.19
N THR A 292 -10.25 8.87 8.12
CA THR A 292 -9.18 8.08 7.49
C THR A 292 -7.79 8.47 7.96
N ALA A 293 -7.48 9.76 8.02
CA ALA A 293 -6.15 10.27 8.35
C ALA A 293 -6.08 10.95 9.73
N GLY A 294 -7.21 11.40 10.29
CA GLY A 294 -7.33 12.05 11.60
C GLY A 294 -7.68 11.10 12.74
N ARG A 295 -7.22 9.84 12.68
CA ARG A 295 -7.51 8.83 13.70
C ARG A 295 -6.95 9.22 15.07
N LEU A 296 -7.68 8.84 16.13
CA LEU A 296 -7.23 9.09 17.51
C LEU A 296 -5.96 8.29 17.81
N PRO A 297 -5.05 8.84 18.63
CA PRO A 297 -3.89 8.12 19.10
C PRO A 297 -4.29 6.87 19.91
N ILE A 298 -3.45 5.84 19.83
CA ILE A 298 -3.61 4.60 20.62
C ILE A 298 -2.69 4.69 21.84
N ALA A 299 -3.24 4.37 23.03
CA ALA A 299 -2.42 4.20 24.22
C ALA A 299 -1.66 2.86 24.13
N LEU A 300 -0.35 2.88 24.38
CA LEU A 300 0.52 1.70 24.38
C LEU A 300 1.30 1.63 25.68
N SER A 301 1.09 0.58 26.46
CA SER A 301 1.88 0.29 27.65
C SER A 301 3.00 -0.71 27.33
N VAL A 302 4.25 -0.34 27.62
CA VAL A 302 5.40 -1.26 27.44
C VAL A 302 5.29 -2.48 28.34
N GLU A 303 4.64 -2.35 29.51
CA GLU A 303 4.35 -3.49 30.38
C GLU A 303 3.38 -4.48 29.70
N GLN A 304 2.33 -3.97 29.05
CA GLN A 304 1.42 -4.82 28.27
C GLN A 304 2.14 -5.48 27.09
N VAL A 305 3.02 -4.75 26.39
CA VAL A 305 3.87 -5.35 25.33
C VAL A 305 4.62 -6.57 25.89
N ARG A 306 5.34 -6.40 27.01
CA ARG A 306 6.09 -7.50 27.63
C ARG A 306 5.20 -8.64 28.11
N ARG A 307 4.03 -8.30 28.68
CA ARG A 307 3.07 -9.29 29.15
C ARG A 307 2.51 -10.17 28.02
N HIS A 308 2.21 -9.57 26.88
CA HIS A 308 1.68 -10.29 25.73
C HIS A 308 2.76 -11.11 25.01
N LEU A 309 3.96 -10.57 24.87
CA LEU A 309 5.04 -11.20 24.10
C LEU A 309 5.87 -12.18 24.92
N GLY A 310 5.84 -12.08 26.24
CA GLY A 310 6.60 -12.96 27.13
C GLY A 310 8.10 -12.67 27.16
N THR A 311 8.88 -13.70 27.46
CA THR A 311 10.32 -13.63 27.67
C THR A 311 11.06 -13.65 26.33
N THR A 312 12.09 -12.83 26.20
CA THR A 312 13.01 -12.86 25.06
C THR A 312 14.27 -13.66 25.37
N LEU A 313 15.00 -14.09 24.33
CA LEU A 313 16.30 -14.74 24.50
C LEU A 313 17.38 -13.82 25.09
N GLU A 314 17.13 -12.50 25.06
CA GLU A 314 18.04 -11.45 25.55
C GLU A 314 17.69 -10.99 26.98
N ASP A 315 16.63 -11.54 27.58
CA ASP A 315 16.23 -11.19 28.95
C ASP A 315 17.32 -11.61 29.95
N GLN A 316 17.62 -10.71 30.88
CA GLN A 316 18.54 -10.91 31.98
C GLN A 316 17.81 -10.67 33.30
N PRO A 317 18.32 -11.16 34.46
CA PRO A 317 17.72 -10.89 35.76
C PRO A 317 17.49 -9.39 35.98
N GLY A 318 16.22 -8.98 36.12
CA GLY A 318 15.83 -7.60 36.33
C GLY A 318 15.84 -6.70 35.07
N ARG A 319 16.13 -7.24 33.88
CA ARG A 319 16.18 -6.48 32.62
C ARG A 319 15.53 -7.27 31.49
N SER A 320 14.49 -6.70 30.90
CA SER A 320 13.87 -7.26 29.68
C SER A 320 14.65 -6.84 28.43
N GLY A 321 14.75 -7.73 27.44
CA GLY A 321 15.22 -7.44 26.10
C GLY A 321 14.32 -6.43 25.37
N LEU A 322 13.02 -6.39 25.67
CA LEU A 322 12.07 -5.40 25.17
C LEU A 322 12.10 -4.12 26.04
N THR A 323 12.96 -3.17 25.72
CA THR A 323 13.04 -1.88 26.43
C THR A 323 12.04 -0.88 25.85
N ALA A 324 11.68 0.15 26.64
CA ALA A 324 10.80 1.24 26.17
C ALA A 324 11.43 2.01 24.99
N ASP A 325 12.75 2.17 24.98
CA ASP A 325 13.46 2.85 23.90
C ASP A 325 13.43 2.03 22.62
N LEU A 326 13.55 0.70 22.69
CA LEU A 326 13.44 -0.19 21.55
C LEU A 326 12.03 -0.18 20.95
N VAL A 327 10.98 -0.22 21.80
CA VAL A 327 9.59 -0.09 21.37
C VAL A 327 9.36 1.24 20.64
N ARG A 328 9.88 2.34 21.21
CA ARG A 328 9.81 3.66 20.59
C ARG A 328 10.53 3.68 19.25
N GLN A 329 11.74 3.15 19.18
CA GLN A 329 12.57 3.10 17.97
C GLN A 329 11.83 2.39 16.82
N TYR A 330 11.31 1.19 17.05
CA TYR A 330 10.61 0.42 16.02
C TYR A 330 9.37 1.13 15.51
N LEU A 331 8.49 1.56 16.41
CA LEU A 331 7.26 2.23 16.00
C LEU A 331 7.52 3.58 15.30
N THR A 332 8.56 4.31 15.73
CA THR A 332 8.97 5.56 15.05
C THR A 332 9.51 5.27 13.65
N ALA A 333 10.35 4.25 13.48
CA ALA A 333 10.87 3.85 12.18
C ALA A 333 9.77 3.38 11.21
N LEU A 334 8.69 2.77 11.73
CA LEU A 334 7.49 2.43 10.97
C LEU A 334 6.58 3.65 10.66
N GLY A 335 6.93 4.84 11.15
CA GLY A 335 6.24 6.11 10.88
C GLY A 335 5.23 6.54 11.94
N CYS A 336 5.15 5.87 13.08
CA CYS A 336 4.35 6.33 14.20
C CYS A 336 5.01 7.51 14.92
N THR A 337 4.20 8.40 15.50
CA THR A 337 4.69 9.45 16.41
C THR A 337 4.31 9.09 17.83
N LEU A 338 5.32 8.96 18.71
CA LEU A 338 5.11 8.56 20.10
C LEU A 338 5.37 9.72 21.04
N GLN A 339 4.42 9.99 21.92
CA GLN A 339 4.52 10.94 23.02
C GLN A 339 4.37 10.21 24.35
N PRO A 340 5.15 10.55 25.40
CA PRO A 340 4.89 10.03 26.73
C PRO A 340 3.47 10.37 27.17
N SER A 341 2.75 9.41 27.71
CA SER A 341 1.41 9.68 28.25
C SER A 341 1.53 10.42 29.57
N THR A 342 0.84 11.55 29.69
CA THR A 342 0.78 12.34 30.94
C THR A 342 -0.24 11.81 31.93
N ASP A 343 -1.18 10.98 31.47
CA ASP A 343 -2.34 10.53 32.26
C ASP A 343 -2.12 9.17 32.95
N SER A 344 -0.99 8.50 32.71
CA SER A 344 -0.74 7.19 33.30
C SER A 344 0.17 7.26 34.53
N LEU A 345 -0.29 6.71 35.62
CA LEU A 345 0.52 6.39 36.82
C LEU A 345 1.53 5.25 36.51
N GLN A 346 1.49 4.68 35.29
CA GLN A 346 2.34 3.57 34.88
C GLN A 346 3.57 4.10 34.14
N PRO A 347 4.76 3.68 34.53
CA PRO A 347 5.97 4.04 33.80
C PRO A 347 5.97 3.44 32.39
N ALA A 348 6.44 4.22 31.41
CA ALA A 348 6.60 3.84 29.99
C ALA A 348 5.27 3.52 29.26
N THR A 349 4.28 4.41 29.39
CA THR A 349 3.10 4.42 28.50
C THR A 349 3.24 5.53 27.47
N PHE A 350 2.90 5.22 26.21
CA PHE A 350 2.95 6.13 25.07
C PHE A 350 1.55 6.40 24.53
N SER A 351 1.33 7.64 24.10
CA SER A 351 0.27 8.01 23.17
C SER A 351 0.83 7.89 21.76
N VAL A 352 0.35 6.94 20.95
CA VAL A 352 0.90 6.59 19.64
C VAL A 352 -0.02 7.11 18.55
N GLN A 353 0.42 8.15 17.83
CA GLN A 353 -0.24 8.62 16.62
C GLN A 353 0.18 7.75 15.44
N LEU A 354 -0.81 7.20 14.74
CA LEU A 354 -0.59 6.30 13.60
C LEU A 354 -0.31 7.09 12.32
N PRO A 355 0.55 6.57 11.43
CA PRO A 355 0.70 7.11 10.08
C PRO A 355 -0.55 6.82 9.23
N SER A 356 -0.83 7.66 8.24
CA SER A 356 -2.03 7.56 7.40
C SER A 356 -2.05 6.31 6.51
N TRP A 357 -0.90 5.75 6.19
CA TRP A 357 -0.78 4.55 5.34
C TRP A 357 -1.01 3.23 6.07
N ARG A 358 -1.00 3.18 7.41
CA ARG A 358 -1.26 1.97 8.19
C ARG A 358 -2.73 1.89 8.57
N LEU A 359 -3.54 1.40 7.65
CA LEU A 359 -5.01 1.31 7.81
C LEU A 359 -5.44 0.15 8.70
N ASP A 360 -4.57 -0.80 8.92
CA ASP A 360 -4.75 -2.03 9.69
C ASP A 360 -4.57 -1.86 11.21
N LEU A 361 -3.91 -0.78 11.64
CA LEU A 361 -3.65 -0.54 13.07
C LEU A 361 -4.84 0.20 13.70
N GLU A 362 -5.51 -0.41 14.68
CA GLU A 362 -6.68 0.15 15.35
C GLU A 362 -6.62 0.06 16.87
N ARG A 363 -5.88 -0.91 17.42
CA ARG A 363 -5.87 -1.24 18.83
C ARG A 363 -4.45 -1.40 19.37
N GLU A 364 -4.30 -1.36 20.70
CA GLU A 364 -3.01 -1.60 21.36
C GLU A 364 -2.35 -2.91 20.92
N ILE A 365 -3.13 -3.98 20.77
CA ILE A 365 -2.61 -5.29 20.39
C ILE A 365 -1.98 -5.28 18.99
N ASP A 366 -2.49 -4.45 18.08
CA ASP A 366 -1.95 -4.33 16.74
C ASP A 366 -0.54 -3.67 16.79
N LEU A 367 -0.33 -2.72 17.72
CA LEU A 367 1.00 -2.15 17.98
C LEU A 367 1.94 -3.15 18.68
N VAL A 368 1.41 -4.02 19.53
CA VAL A 368 2.18 -5.11 20.14
C VAL A 368 2.69 -6.08 19.07
N GLU A 369 1.84 -6.40 18.07
CA GLU A 369 2.25 -7.22 16.91
C GLU A 369 3.37 -6.55 16.12
N GLU A 370 3.27 -5.23 15.85
CA GLU A 370 4.32 -4.49 15.16
C GLU A 370 5.67 -4.58 15.88
N VAL A 371 5.67 -4.44 17.20
CA VAL A 371 6.88 -4.60 18.00
C VAL A 371 7.41 -6.04 17.91
N ALA A 372 6.53 -7.04 18.02
CA ALA A 372 6.91 -8.46 17.98
C ALA A 372 7.57 -8.84 16.64
N ARG A 373 6.94 -8.46 15.53
CA ARG A 373 7.43 -8.82 14.20
C ARG A 373 8.76 -8.13 13.86
N VAL A 374 8.91 -6.82 14.19
CA VAL A 374 10.17 -6.11 13.94
C VAL A 374 11.29 -6.62 14.85
N TYR A 375 10.99 -6.89 16.11
CA TYR A 375 11.95 -7.53 17.03
C TYR A 375 12.43 -8.88 16.48
N GLY A 376 11.55 -9.65 15.89
CA GLY A 376 11.76 -10.96 15.28
C GLY A 376 11.21 -12.09 16.13
N TYR A 377 10.26 -12.83 15.57
CA TYR A 377 9.58 -13.96 16.27
C TYR A 377 10.55 -15.03 16.74
N ASN A 378 11.66 -15.23 16.07
CA ASN A 378 12.71 -16.19 16.44
C ASN A 378 13.58 -15.76 17.65
N ARG A 379 13.38 -14.54 18.17
CA ARG A 379 14.11 -14.01 19.35
C ARG A 379 13.30 -14.12 20.64
N PHE A 380 12.09 -14.68 20.60
CA PHE A 380 11.29 -14.98 21.80
C PHE A 380 11.63 -16.37 22.34
N ALA A 381 11.60 -16.51 23.67
CA ALA A 381 11.87 -17.79 24.30
C ALA A 381 10.70 -18.75 24.08
N ASN A 382 11.02 -19.98 23.66
CA ASN A 382 10.02 -21.04 23.57
C ASN A 382 9.79 -21.62 24.96
N THR A 383 8.56 -21.44 25.48
CA THR A 383 8.15 -22.05 26.77
C THR A 383 7.02 -23.03 26.51
N LEU A 384 7.13 -24.20 27.15
CA LEU A 384 6.02 -25.14 27.13
C LEU A 384 4.94 -24.65 28.10
N PRO A 385 3.66 -24.79 27.74
CA PRO A 385 2.58 -24.50 28.69
C PRO A 385 2.71 -25.40 29.91
N THR A 386 2.33 -24.87 31.08
CA THR A 386 2.28 -25.66 32.32
C THR A 386 1.38 -26.86 32.10
N ALA A 387 1.89 -28.05 32.40
CA ALA A 387 1.12 -29.27 32.29
C ALA A 387 -0.12 -29.17 33.22
N LEU A 388 -1.28 -29.22 32.61
CA LEU A 388 -2.55 -29.37 33.35
C LEU A 388 -2.85 -30.86 33.53
N PRO A 389 -3.57 -31.24 34.56
CA PRO A 389 -4.04 -32.62 34.71
C PRO A 389 -4.81 -33.03 33.46
N VAL A 390 -4.36 -34.11 32.82
CA VAL A 390 -5.08 -34.67 31.68
C VAL A 390 -6.30 -35.40 32.19
N ILE A 391 -7.48 -34.88 31.92
CA ILE A 391 -8.73 -35.61 32.11
C ILE A 391 -8.86 -36.53 30.93
N ALA A 392 -8.58 -37.82 31.15
CA ALA A 392 -8.73 -38.82 30.10
C ALA A 392 -10.21 -38.90 29.65
N HIS A 393 -10.46 -38.83 28.35
CA HIS A 393 -11.82 -39.05 27.82
C HIS A 393 -12.34 -40.42 28.29
N PRO A 394 -13.56 -40.47 28.87
CA PRO A 394 -14.06 -41.70 29.50
C PRO A 394 -14.06 -42.94 28.59
N LEU A 395 -14.20 -42.74 27.28
CA LEU A 395 -14.25 -43.77 26.28
C LEU A 395 -12.92 -44.01 25.52
N ALA A 396 -11.84 -43.26 25.84
CA ALA A 396 -10.60 -43.32 25.08
C ALA A 396 -10.01 -44.75 24.97
N ALA A 397 -10.05 -45.51 26.06
CA ALA A 397 -9.59 -46.89 26.05
C ALA A 397 -10.48 -47.81 25.18
N ALA A 398 -11.81 -47.61 25.23
CA ALA A 398 -12.75 -48.39 24.41
C ALA A 398 -12.60 -48.05 22.93
N GLU A 399 -12.46 -46.77 22.59
CA GLU A 399 -12.22 -46.32 21.21
C GLU A 399 -10.91 -46.88 20.64
N ALA A 400 -9.82 -46.84 21.42
CA ALA A 400 -8.55 -47.45 21.04
C ALA A 400 -8.66 -48.97 20.81
N ALA A 401 -9.40 -49.65 21.67
CA ALA A 401 -9.62 -51.10 21.55
C ALA A 401 -10.46 -51.43 20.28
N VAL A 402 -11.52 -50.67 19.99
CA VAL A 402 -12.34 -50.79 18.78
C VAL A 402 -11.50 -50.56 17.54
N ARG A 403 -10.73 -49.46 17.50
CA ARG A 403 -9.82 -49.13 16.40
C ARG A 403 -8.85 -50.30 16.12
N THR A 404 -8.19 -50.80 17.15
CA THR A 404 -7.24 -51.90 17.02
C THR A 404 -7.92 -53.15 16.48
N ARG A 405 -9.12 -53.49 16.95
CA ARG A 405 -9.88 -54.67 16.46
C ARG A 405 -10.30 -54.53 14.99
N LEU A 406 -10.78 -53.36 14.60
CA LEU A 406 -11.19 -53.12 13.21
C LEU A 406 -9.99 -53.18 12.25
N LEU A 407 -8.85 -52.61 12.62
CA LEU A 407 -7.61 -52.70 11.85
C LEU A 407 -7.15 -54.16 11.70
N ALA A 408 -7.23 -54.95 12.78
CA ALA A 408 -6.89 -56.39 12.75
C ALA A 408 -7.83 -57.23 11.85
N LEU A 409 -9.06 -56.72 11.63
CA LEU A 409 -10.04 -57.30 10.70
C LEU A 409 -9.91 -56.77 9.27
N SER A 410 -8.82 -56.10 8.94
CA SER A 410 -8.52 -55.51 7.63
C SER A 410 -9.44 -54.33 7.21
N TYR A 411 -10.08 -53.64 8.17
CA TYR A 411 -10.72 -52.35 7.88
C TYR A 411 -9.67 -51.25 7.81
N SER A 412 -9.92 -50.26 7.00
CA SER A 412 -9.12 -49.03 6.96
C SER A 412 -9.80 -47.87 7.71
N GLU A 413 -9.05 -47.16 8.50
CA GLU A 413 -9.56 -45.95 9.15
C GLU A 413 -9.57 -44.78 8.15
N ALA A 414 -10.67 -44.09 8.04
CA ALA A 414 -10.81 -42.88 7.25
C ALA A 414 -11.22 -41.72 8.15
N ILE A 415 -10.49 -40.60 8.08
CA ILE A 415 -10.81 -39.35 8.76
C ILE A 415 -11.41 -38.42 7.71
N SER A 416 -12.70 -38.13 7.84
CA SER A 416 -13.39 -37.19 6.96
C SER A 416 -13.41 -35.80 7.59
N SER A 417 -13.05 -34.79 6.80
CA SER A 417 -13.28 -33.40 7.19
C SER A 417 -14.78 -33.10 7.10
N SER A 418 -15.32 -32.49 8.12
CA SER A 418 -16.64 -31.88 8.07
C SER A 418 -16.46 -30.38 7.78
N PHE A 419 -17.13 -29.90 6.77
CA PHE A 419 -17.21 -28.48 6.44
C PHE A 419 -18.54 -27.89 6.92
#